data_25152bc369581c2765d3530f8831238b
#
_entry.id   25152bc369581c2765d3530f8831238b
#
_cell.length_a   1.000
_cell.length_b   1.000
_cell.length_c   1.000
_cell.angle_alpha   90.00
_cell.angle_beta   90.00
_cell.angle_gamma   90.00
#
_symmetry.space_group_name_H-M   'P 1'
#
loop_
_entity.id
_entity.type
_entity.pdbx_description
1 polymer ?
#
loop_
_entity_poly.entity_id
_entity_poly.type
_entity_poly.pdbx_seq_one_letter_code
_entity_poly.pdbx_strand_id
1 'polypeptide(L)'
;MEPLLEINHINYAYHSMQGETPALQNIHFTVCKGDFIAVVGPSGCGKTTLLSLIAGLLLPEEGEILVNGKRLQEQSNNPIGYMLQKDHLLEWRTIWKNIQLGLEIQGNINSASTAYANSLLKNYGLYDFKDKRPCELSGGMRQRAALIRTLVLNPTLLLLDEPFSALDYQTRLKVADDIGMIIKQEEKTAILVTHDLSEAVSLANRVVVLSERPARISAVIPLEFEESLTPFERRAAPQFKDYFNIIWKELNHDE
;
A
#
# COMPACT_ATOMS: atom_id res chain seq x y z
N MET A 1 13.68 -14.18 -10.43
CA MET A 1 14.00 -13.02 -9.55
C MET A 1 13.83 -13.48 -8.12
N GLU A 2 14.71 -13.06 -7.21
CA GLU A 2 14.53 -13.38 -5.79
C GLU A 2 13.35 -12.60 -5.23
N PRO A 3 12.45 -13.23 -4.47
CA PRO A 3 11.29 -12.55 -3.88
C PRO A 3 11.75 -11.56 -2.80
N LEU A 4 11.12 -10.37 -2.79
CA LEU A 4 11.27 -9.39 -1.73
C LEU A 4 10.44 -9.77 -0.50
N LEU A 5 9.20 -10.23 -0.74
CA LEU A 5 8.28 -10.69 0.29
C LEU A 5 7.77 -12.09 -0.07
N GLU A 6 7.79 -12.98 0.91
CA GLU A 6 7.22 -14.31 0.83
C GLU A 6 6.19 -14.48 1.95
N ILE A 7 4.99 -14.84 1.58
CA ILE A 7 3.90 -15.15 2.50
C ILE A 7 3.63 -16.65 2.33
N ASN A 8 3.92 -17.44 3.37
CA ASN A 8 3.93 -18.88 3.31
C ASN A 8 2.84 -19.46 4.21
N HIS A 9 1.70 -19.84 3.60
CA HIS A 9 0.60 -20.58 4.23
C HIS A 9 0.09 -19.96 5.53
N ILE A 10 -0.17 -18.65 5.51
CA ILE A 10 -0.62 -17.88 6.67
C ILE A 10 -2.06 -18.25 7.03
N ASN A 11 -2.26 -18.61 8.30
CA ASN A 11 -3.54 -18.69 8.98
C ASN A 11 -3.59 -17.64 10.10
N TYR A 12 -4.74 -17.00 10.27
CA TYR A 12 -4.97 -16.03 11.33
C TYR A 12 -6.44 -15.94 11.73
N ALA A 13 -6.69 -15.97 13.05
CA ALA A 13 -8.01 -15.73 13.62
C ALA A 13 -7.94 -14.64 14.71
N TYR A 14 -9.05 -13.95 14.92
CA TYR A 14 -9.22 -13.06 16.06
C TYR A 14 -9.84 -13.83 17.22
N HIS A 15 -9.21 -13.76 18.39
CA HIS A 15 -9.71 -14.35 19.61
C HIS A 15 -10.40 -13.31 20.49
N SER A 16 -11.59 -13.60 20.94
CA SER A 16 -12.37 -12.79 21.85
C SER A 16 -13.00 -13.65 22.96
N MET A 17 -13.54 -13.01 23.98
CA MET A 17 -14.31 -13.75 25.02
C MET A 17 -15.54 -14.47 24.45
N GLN A 18 -16.01 -14.10 23.25
CA GLN A 18 -17.17 -14.69 22.58
C GLN A 18 -16.79 -15.84 21.63
N GLY A 19 -15.49 -16.11 21.47
CA GLY A 19 -14.97 -17.18 20.61
C GLY A 19 -13.94 -16.72 19.61
N GLU A 20 -13.58 -17.63 18.73
CA GLU A 20 -12.62 -17.45 17.65
C GLU A 20 -13.34 -17.02 16.36
N THR A 21 -12.72 -16.10 15.64
CA THR A 21 -13.24 -15.63 14.35
C THR A 21 -12.13 -15.73 13.31
N PRO A 22 -12.10 -16.80 12.49
CA PRO A 22 -11.11 -16.97 11.44
C PRO A 22 -11.17 -15.81 10.45
N ALA A 23 -10.03 -15.19 10.16
CA ALA A 23 -9.92 -14.05 9.26
C ALA A 23 -9.24 -14.43 7.94
N LEU A 24 -8.11 -15.13 8.02
CA LEU A 24 -7.32 -15.55 6.85
C LEU A 24 -7.04 -17.04 6.95
N GLN A 25 -7.11 -17.73 5.80
CA GLN A 25 -6.87 -19.16 5.73
C GLN A 25 -5.97 -19.50 4.53
N ASN A 26 -4.83 -20.12 4.83
CA ASN A 26 -3.87 -20.62 3.84
C ASN A 26 -3.46 -19.57 2.78
N ILE A 27 -3.17 -18.34 3.22
CA ILE A 27 -2.69 -17.28 2.32
C ILE A 27 -1.24 -17.58 1.91
N HIS A 28 -1.01 -17.66 0.61
CA HIS A 28 0.32 -17.91 0.04
C HIS A 28 0.52 -17.15 -1.26
N PHE A 29 1.49 -16.24 -1.29
CA PHE A 29 1.97 -15.57 -2.51
C PHE A 29 3.31 -14.88 -2.26
N THR A 30 3.97 -14.51 -3.35
CA THR A 30 5.25 -13.82 -3.33
C THR A 30 5.18 -12.46 -4.01
N VAL A 31 6.04 -11.53 -3.59
CA VAL A 31 6.20 -10.20 -4.19
C VAL A 31 7.66 -10.02 -4.57
N CYS A 32 7.92 -9.72 -5.83
CA CYS A 32 9.26 -9.43 -6.32
C CYS A 32 9.59 -7.94 -6.17
N LYS A 33 10.88 -7.61 -6.19
CA LYS A 33 11.31 -6.22 -6.19
C LYS A 33 10.78 -5.48 -7.43
N GLY A 34 10.17 -4.32 -7.22
CA GLY A 34 9.55 -3.52 -8.27
C GLY A 34 8.10 -3.88 -8.58
N ASP A 35 7.54 -4.93 -7.97
CA ASP A 35 6.12 -5.23 -8.11
C ASP A 35 5.25 -4.13 -7.50
N PHE A 36 4.15 -3.82 -8.18
CA PHE A 36 3.02 -3.10 -7.62
C PHE A 36 1.81 -4.05 -7.60
N ILE A 37 1.50 -4.62 -6.44
CA ILE A 37 0.42 -5.59 -6.29
C ILE A 37 -0.81 -4.91 -5.70
N ALA A 38 -1.98 -5.14 -6.29
CA ALA A 38 -3.24 -4.80 -5.66
C ALA A 38 -3.87 -6.04 -5.01
N VAL A 39 -4.39 -5.87 -3.80
CA VAL A 39 -5.18 -6.87 -3.09
C VAL A 39 -6.62 -6.38 -3.03
N VAL A 40 -7.52 -7.12 -3.65
CA VAL A 40 -8.95 -6.81 -3.70
C VAL A 40 -9.75 -7.94 -3.06
N GLY A 41 -10.98 -7.66 -2.65
CA GLY A 41 -11.86 -8.65 -2.02
C GLY A 41 -13.06 -7.98 -1.36
N PRO A 42 -14.09 -8.75 -0.92
CA PRO A 42 -15.26 -8.22 -0.26
C PRO A 42 -14.95 -7.37 0.97
N SER A 43 -15.89 -6.53 1.38
CA SER A 43 -15.71 -5.74 2.60
C SER A 43 -15.63 -6.66 3.82
N GLY A 44 -14.65 -6.43 4.71
CA GLY A 44 -14.45 -7.23 5.91
C GLY A 44 -13.82 -8.62 5.68
N CYS A 45 -13.39 -8.99 4.48
CA CYS A 45 -12.78 -10.30 4.22
C CYS A 45 -11.43 -10.51 4.93
N GLY A 46 -10.68 -9.44 5.26
CA GLY A 46 -9.38 -9.56 5.96
C GLY A 46 -8.21 -8.84 5.29
N LYS A 47 -8.47 -7.95 4.31
CA LYS A 47 -7.40 -7.20 3.59
C LYS A 47 -6.49 -6.41 4.53
N THR A 48 -7.06 -5.60 5.43
CA THR A 48 -6.30 -4.84 6.44
C THR A 48 -5.59 -5.77 7.44
N THR A 49 -6.20 -6.93 7.75
CA THR A 49 -5.56 -7.97 8.59
C THR A 49 -4.31 -8.50 7.91
N LEU A 50 -4.39 -8.79 6.61
CA LEU A 50 -3.24 -9.23 5.82
C LEU A 50 -2.12 -8.17 5.82
N LEU A 51 -2.44 -6.89 5.58
CA LEU A 51 -1.45 -5.81 5.67
C LEU A 51 -0.83 -5.69 7.06
N SER A 52 -1.64 -5.85 8.12
CA SER A 52 -1.16 -5.79 9.51
C SER A 52 -0.20 -6.93 9.85
N LEU A 53 -0.43 -8.13 9.31
CA LEU A 53 0.49 -9.26 9.43
C LEU A 53 1.79 -9.01 8.66
N ILE A 54 1.71 -8.50 7.42
CA ILE A 54 2.89 -8.14 6.61
C ILE A 54 3.69 -7.04 7.31
N ALA A 55 3.03 -6.06 7.92
CA ALA A 55 3.68 -4.97 8.67
C ALA A 55 4.30 -5.42 9.99
N GLY A 56 4.03 -6.66 10.45
CA GLY A 56 4.48 -7.17 11.75
C GLY A 56 3.72 -6.58 12.95
N LEU A 57 2.57 -5.96 12.72
CA LEU A 57 1.66 -5.46 13.77
C LEU A 57 0.84 -6.59 14.39
N LEU A 58 0.65 -7.66 13.65
CA LEU A 58 0.06 -8.92 14.09
C LEU A 58 1.03 -10.06 13.78
N LEU A 59 0.94 -11.14 14.54
CA LEU A 59 1.72 -12.35 14.30
C LEU A 59 0.79 -13.43 13.73
N PRO A 60 1.18 -14.15 12.68
CA PRO A 60 0.40 -15.25 12.17
C PRO A 60 0.33 -16.38 13.20
N GLU A 61 -0.79 -17.13 13.24
CA GLU A 61 -0.93 -18.31 14.07
C GLU A 61 -0.18 -19.50 13.47
N GLU A 62 -0.23 -19.59 12.15
CA GLU A 62 0.49 -20.60 11.36
C GLU A 62 1.10 -19.96 10.13
N GLY A 63 2.15 -20.58 9.62
CA GLY A 63 2.91 -20.11 8.48
C GLY A 63 3.95 -19.07 8.88
N GLU A 64 4.53 -18.40 7.88
CA GLU A 64 5.56 -17.39 8.09
C GLU A 64 5.55 -16.32 7.01
N ILE A 65 6.06 -15.13 7.37
CA ILE A 65 6.25 -14.01 6.46
C ILE A 65 7.74 -13.65 6.46
N LEU A 66 8.35 -13.72 5.28
CA LEU A 66 9.75 -13.37 5.09
C LEU A 66 9.88 -12.12 4.22
N VAL A 67 10.73 -11.19 4.64
CA VAL A 67 11.13 -10.02 3.87
C VAL A 67 12.63 -10.10 3.62
N ASN A 68 13.04 -10.11 2.35
CA ASN A 68 14.43 -10.40 1.96
C ASN A 68 14.95 -11.74 2.56
N GLY A 69 14.12 -12.78 2.57
CA GLY A 69 14.45 -14.12 3.08
C GLY A 69 14.60 -14.20 4.60
N LYS A 70 14.21 -13.17 5.37
CA LYS A 70 14.30 -13.15 6.84
C LYS A 70 12.94 -12.79 7.46
N ARG A 71 12.65 -13.37 8.62
CA ARG A 71 11.48 -12.97 9.39
C ARG A 71 11.61 -11.51 9.82
N LEU A 72 10.49 -10.77 9.80
CA LEU A 72 10.51 -9.35 10.12
C LEU A 72 11.01 -9.08 11.54
N GLN A 73 10.68 -9.96 12.48
CA GLN A 73 11.10 -9.86 13.89
C GLN A 73 12.62 -10.02 14.10
N GLU A 74 13.31 -10.61 13.12
CA GLU A 74 14.76 -10.82 13.15
C GLU A 74 15.54 -9.65 12.55
N GLN A 75 14.84 -8.65 11.99
CA GLN A 75 15.45 -7.51 11.34
C GLN A 75 15.57 -6.32 12.31
N SER A 76 16.76 -5.76 12.44
CA SER A 76 17.04 -4.60 13.29
C SER A 76 16.38 -3.31 12.77
N ASN A 77 16.15 -3.21 11.45
CA ASN A 77 15.45 -2.09 10.81
C ASN A 77 14.24 -2.63 10.06
N ASN A 78 13.06 -2.06 10.34
CA ASN A 78 11.87 -2.44 9.61
C ASN A 78 11.94 -1.89 8.16
N PRO A 79 12.01 -2.76 7.14
CA PRO A 79 12.09 -2.34 5.74
C PRO A 79 10.74 -1.92 5.15
N ILE A 80 9.68 -1.91 5.95
CA ILE A 80 8.30 -1.71 5.53
C ILE A 80 7.83 -0.30 5.89
N GLY A 81 7.30 0.39 4.90
CA GLY A 81 6.54 1.63 5.09
C GLY A 81 5.05 1.34 5.02
N TYR A 82 4.27 1.79 6.02
CA TYR A 82 2.83 1.55 6.06
C TYR A 82 2.06 2.88 6.00
N MET A 83 1.28 3.04 4.95
CA MET A 83 0.34 4.14 4.78
C MET A 83 -1.07 3.64 5.08
N LEU A 84 -1.63 4.14 6.16
CA LEU A 84 -2.97 3.78 6.65
C LEU A 84 -4.07 4.44 5.82
N GLN A 85 -5.31 3.97 5.96
CA GLN A 85 -6.49 4.45 5.24
C GLN A 85 -6.70 5.97 5.34
N LYS A 86 -6.45 6.55 6.51
CA LYS A 86 -6.42 8.01 6.70
C LYS A 86 -4.97 8.49 6.66
N ASP A 87 -4.77 9.76 6.30
CA ASP A 87 -3.43 10.36 6.23
C ASP A 87 -2.68 10.38 7.59
N HIS A 88 -3.43 10.41 8.70
CA HIS A 88 -2.89 10.45 10.07
C HIS A 88 -1.77 11.47 10.25
N LEU A 89 -1.87 12.60 9.55
CA LEU A 89 -1.00 13.74 9.78
C LEU A 89 -1.35 14.36 11.14
N LEU A 90 -0.33 14.71 11.91
CA LEU A 90 -0.50 15.36 13.20
C LEU A 90 -0.89 16.81 12.99
N GLU A 91 -2.14 17.18 13.29
CA GLU A 91 -2.73 18.49 13.01
C GLU A 91 -2.01 19.66 13.70
N TRP A 92 -1.32 19.40 14.82
CA TRP A 92 -0.53 20.40 15.57
C TRP A 92 0.90 20.58 15.07
N ARG A 93 1.34 19.76 14.09
CA ARG A 93 2.64 19.86 13.44
C ARG A 93 2.52 20.45 12.05
N THR A 94 3.57 21.13 11.60
CA THR A 94 3.71 21.52 10.18
C THR A 94 3.90 20.28 9.31
N ILE A 95 3.70 20.42 8.00
CA ILE A 95 3.94 19.35 7.02
C ILE A 95 5.40 18.88 7.11
N TRP A 96 6.35 19.80 7.20
CA TRP A 96 7.75 19.47 7.41
C TRP A 96 7.99 18.58 8.62
N LYS A 97 7.44 18.96 9.78
CA LYS A 97 7.57 18.19 11.01
C LYS A 97 6.81 16.84 10.96
N ASN A 98 5.74 16.77 10.21
CA ASN A 98 5.05 15.49 9.96
C ASN A 98 5.92 14.54 9.14
N ILE A 99 6.55 15.04 8.07
CA ILE A 99 7.44 14.24 7.21
C ILE A 99 8.66 13.74 7.98
N GLN A 100 9.24 14.57 8.85
CA GLN A 100 10.39 14.18 9.64
C GLN A 100 10.09 13.27 10.84
N LEU A 101 8.81 13.03 11.16
CA LEU A 101 8.40 12.30 12.37
C LEU A 101 9.09 10.94 12.52
N GLY A 102 9.11 10.14 11.46
CA GLY A 102 9.74 8.81 11.50
C GLY A 102 11.26 8.90 11.67
N LEU A 103 11.91 9.91 11.06
CA LEU A 103 13.33 10.16 11.24
C LEU A 103 13.65 10.63 12.67
N GLU A 104 12.78 11.46 13.28
CA GLU A 104 12.89 11.86 14.69
C GLU A 104 12.87 10.64 15.61
N ILE A 105 11.89 9.74 15.42
CA ILE A 105 11.72 8.52 16.23
C ILE A 105 12.94 7.59 16.11
N GLN A 106 13.49 7.46 14.90
CA GLN A 106 14.67 6.62 14.65
C GLN A 106 16.00 7.30 15.03
N GLY A 107 16.00 8.57 15.42
CA GLY A 107 17.22 9.33 15.67
C GLY A 107 18.08 9.59 14.42
N ASN A 108 17.46 9.53 13.23
CA ASN A 108 18.14 9.57 11.92
C ASN A 108 18.03 10.92 11.21
N ILE A 109 17.79 12.01 11.93
CA ILE A 109 17.82 13.37 11.34
C ILE A 109 19.26 13.78 11.13
N ASN A 110 19.68 13.84 9.87
CA ASN A 110 21.01 14.29 9.44
C ASN A 110 20.90 15.08 8.14
N SER A 111 22.02 15.59 7.62
CA SER A 111 22.04 16.38 6.40
C SER A 111 21.53 15.62 5.17
N ALA A 112 21.83 14.32 5.06
CA ALA A 112 21.40 13.49 3.94
C ALA A 112 19.89 13.21 3.98
N SER A 113 19.35 12.78 5.14
CA SER A 113 17.90 12.54 5.31
C SER A 113 17.09 13.82 5.14
N THR A 114 17.60 14.96 5.62
CA THR A 114 17.00 16.29 5.44
C THR A 114 17.01 16.71 3.97
N ALA A 115 18.10 16.49 3.24
CA ALA A 115 18.19 16.78 1.81
C ALA A 115 17.21 15.90 1.01
N TYR A 116 17.12 14.62 1.33
CA TYR A 116 16.18 13.69 0.69
C TYR A 116 14.71 14.09 0.96
N ALA A 117 14.35 14.42 2.20
CA ALA A 117 13.01 14.92 2.52
C ALA A 117 12.66 16.20 1.74
N ASN A 118 13.61 17.13 1.60
CA ASN A 118 13.41 18.33 0.79
C ASN A 118 13.27 18.02 -0.71
N SER A 119 14.01 17.05 -1.25
CA SER A 119 13.87 16.64 -2.65
C SER A 119 12.49 16.03 -2.92
N LEU A 120 12.00 15.16 -2.04
CA LEU A 120 10.64 14.60 -2.14
C LEU A 120 9.57 15.71 -2.13
N LEU A 121 9.68 16.67 -1.20
CA LEU A 121 8.74 17.80 -1.15
C LEU A 121 8.74 18.62 -2.44
N LYS A 122 9.92 18.87 -3.03
CA LYS A 122 10.05 19.62 -4.29
C LYS A 122 9.50 18.83 -5.47
N ASN A 123 9.91 17.58 -5.61
CA ASN A 123 9.52 16.71 -6.72
C ASN A 123 8.00 16.51 -6.78
N TYR A 124 7.34 16.47 -5.60
CA TYR A 124 5.92 16.18 -5.49
C TYR A 124 5.05 17.40 -5.14
N GLY A 125 5.60 18.63 -5.36
CA GLY A 125 4.83 19.87 -5.34
C GLY A 125 4.32 20.31 -3.97
N LEU A 126 5.01 19.92 -2.89
CA LEU A 126 4.63 20.28 -1.52
C LEU A 126 5.65 21.20 -0.82
N TYR A 127 6.74 21.58 -1.50
CA TYR A 127 7.81 22.35 -0.87
C TYR A 127 7.33 23.71 -0.31
N ASP A 128 6.49 24.42 -1.04
CA ASP A 128 5.97 25.73 -0.63
C ASP A 128 4.96 25.64 0.51
N PHE A 129 4.48 24.43 0.81
CA PHE A 129 3.53 24.13 1.87
C PHE A 129 4.16 23.49 3.11
N LYS A 130 5.49 23.36 3.14
CA LYS A 130 6.21 22.64 4.21
C LYS A 130 5.97 23.23 5.62
N ASP A 131 5.77 24.55 5.71
CA ASP A 131 5.54 25.26 6.96
C ASP A 131 4.04 25.38 7.33
N LYS A 132 3.16 24.92 6.43
CA LYS A 132 1.71 24.84 6.66
C LYS A 132 1.35 23.66 7.56
N ARG A 133 0.13 23.73 8.16
CA ARG A 133 -0.47 22.61 8.92
C ARG A 133 -1.38 21.78 8.02
N PRO A 134 -1.69 20.52 8.40
CA PRO A 134 -2.55 19.65 7.60
C PRO A 134 -3.92 20.27 7.28
N CYS A 135 -4.54 21.00 8.19
CA CYS A 135 -5.83 21.66 7.98
C CYS A 135 -5.81 22.74 6.87
N GLU A 136 -4.64 23.23 6.48
CA GLU A 136 -4.45 24.22 5.42
C GLU A 136 -4.25 23.60 4.03
N LEU A 137 -4.20 22.23 3.93
CA LEU A 137 -3.96 21.49 2.70
C LEU A 137 -5.27 20.87 2.17
N SER A 138 -5.34 20.71 0.84
CA SER A 138 -6.39 19.89 0.22
C SER A 138 -6.20 18.41 0.55
N GLY A 139 -7.27 17.60 0.43
CA GLY A 139 -7.21 16.15 0.69
C GLY A 139 -6.10 15.44 -0.10
N GLY A 140 -5.95 15.75 -1.39
CA GLY A 140 -4.88 15.18 -2.21
C GLY A 140 -3.47 15.60 -1.79
N MET A 141 -3.30 16.85 -1.34
CA MET A 141 -2.01 17.30 -0.78
C MET A 141 -1.70 16.57 0.54
N ARG A 142 -2.71 16.33 1.38
CA ARG A 142 -2.55 15.56 2.63
C ARG A 142 -2.12 14.13 2.34
N GLN A 143 -2.73 13.45 1.35
CA GLN A 143 -2.36 12.09 0.96
C GLN A 143 -0.92 12.02 0.41
N ARG A 144 -0.51 12.97 -0.44
CA ARG A 144 0.89 13.07 -0.89
C ARG A 144 1.86 13.32 0.27
N ALA A 145 1.49 14.17 1.22
CA ALA A 145 2.32 14.41 2.42
C ALA A 145 2.47 13.14 3.28
N ALA A 146 1.38 12.36 3.44
CA ALA A 146 1.43 11.08 4.15
C ALA A 146 2.32 10.05 3.44
N LEU A 147 2.26 9.99 2.11
CA LEU A 147 3.17 9.13 1.33
C LEU A 147 4.63 9.57 1.50
N ILE A 148 4.93 10.88 1.37
CA ILE A 148 6.29 11.41 1.56
C ILE A 148 6.81 11.11 2.96
N ARG A 149 5.97 11.23 4.01
CA ARG A 149 6.31 10.86 5.39
C ARG A 149 6.75 9.39 5.49
N THR A 150 6.14 8.52 4.70
CA THR A 150 6.51 7.10 4.66
C THR A 150 7.77 6.88 3.82
N LEU A 151 7.86 7.52 2.66
CA LEU A 151 8.99 7.39 1.72
C LEU A 151 10.31 7.91 2.29
N VAL A 152 10.29 8.95 3.13
CA VAL A 152 11.51 9.55 3.69
C VAL A 152 12.32 8.56 4.54
N LEU A 153 11.68 7.51 5.04
CA LEU A 153 12.33 6.39 5.75
C LEU A 153 13.01 5.40 4.81
N ASN A 154 12.88 5.63 3.50
CA ASN A 154 13.45 4.80 2.44
C ASN A 154 13.08 3.30 2.55
N PRO A 155 11.80 2.95 2.74
CA PRO A 155 11.39 1.56 2.85
C PRO A 155 11.63 0.79 1.54
N THR A 156 11.83 -0.52 1.64
CA THR A 156 11.92 -1.40 0.46
C THR A 156 10.55 -1.88 0.00
N LEU A 157 9.58 -1.97 0.91
CA LEU A 157 8.20 -2.35 0.66
C LEU A 157 7.24 -1.29 1.21
N LEU A 158 6.31 -0.84 0.38
CA LEU A 158 5.21 0.05 0.77
C LEU A 158 3.91 -0.73 0.89
N LEU A 159 3.23 -0.56 2.01
CA LEU A 159 1.87 -1.05 2.24
C LEU A 159 0.92 0.15 2.22
N LEU A 160 -0.11 0.08 1.39
CA LEU A 160 -1.08 1.14 1.18
C LEU A 160 -2.48 0.58 1.48
N ASP A 161 -3.10 1.00 2.57
CA ASP A 161 -4.40 0.53 3.02
C ASP A 161 -5.48 1.53 2.63
N GLU A 162 -6.20 1.29 1.54
CA GLU A 162 -7.26 2.14 1.00
C GLU A 162 -6.91 3.64 0.97
N PRO A 163 -5.74 4.03 0.44
CA PRO A 163 -5.19 5.38 0.62
C PRO A 163 -6.05 6.49 0.00
N PHE A 164 -6.99 6.15 -0.87
CA PHE A 164 -7.78 7.12 -1.62
C PHE A 164 -9.26 7.16 -1.21
N SER A 165 -9.69 6.32 -0.27
CA SER A 165 -11.11 6.12 0.07
C SER A 165 -11.81 7.37 0.63
N ALA A 166 -11.06 8.29 1.26
CA ALA A 166 -11.58 9.53 1.83
C ALA A 166 -11.71 10.69 0.84
N LEU A 167 -11.33 10.49 -0.44
CA LEU A 167 -11.32 11.54 -1.46
C LEU A 167 -12.58 11.46 -2.34
N ASP A 168 -13.03 12.63 -2.84
CA ASP A 168 -14.03 12.68 -3.91
C ASP A 168 -13.48 12.03 -5.20
N TYR A 169 -14.38 11.63 -6.08
CA TYR A 169 -14.02 10.83 -7.27
C TYR A 169 -12.96 11.49 -8.17
N GLN A 170 -13.07 12.79 -8.45
CA GLN A 170 -12.13 13.46 -9.36
C GLN A 170 -10.75 13.63 -8.72
N THR A 171 -10.73 14.01 -7.45
CA THR A 171 -9.49 14.13 -6.67
C THR A 171 -8.83 12.77 -6.51
N ARG A 172 -9.61 11.72 -6.27
CA ARG A 172 -9.14 10.33 -6.14
C ARG A 172 -8.38 9.88 -7.37
N LEU A 173 -8.93 10.06 -8.58
CA LEU A 173 -8.26 9.68 -9.82
C LEU A 173 -6.89 10.36 -9.96
N LYS A 174 -6.83 11.68 -9.75
CA LYS A 174 -5.58 12.45 -9.85
C LYS A 174 -4.54 12.02 -8.81
N VAL A 175 -4.98 11.83 -7.56
CA VAL A 175 -4.06 11.46 -6.47
C VAL A 175 -3.57 10.03 -6.64
N ALA A 176 -4.41 9.11 -7.12
CA ALA A 176 -3.98 7.75 -7.43
C ALA A 176 -2.90 7.74 -8.53
N ASP A 177 -3.08 8.55 -9.59
CA ASP A 177 -2.07 8.69 -10.64
C ASP A 177 -0.78 9.30 -10.09
N ASP A 178 -0.88 10.40 -9.34
CA ASP A 178 0.29 11.03 -8.70
C ASP A 178 1.07 10.02 -7.84
N ILE A 179 0.37 9.27 -6.98
CA ILE A 179 0.97 8.29 -6.07
C ILE A 179 1.58 7.12 -6.84
N GLY A 180 0.91 6.61 -7.86
CA GLY A 180 1.45 5.56 -8.73
C GLY A 180 2.74 5.99 -9.43
N MET A 181 2.77 7.22 -9.96
CA MET A 181 3.96 7.80 -10.56
C MET A 181 5.10 7.99 -9.56
N ILE A 182 4.80 8.47 -8.34
CA ILE A 182 5.78 8.62 -7.25
C ILE A 182 6.42 7.27 -6.92
N ILE A 183 5.62 6.22 -6.70
CA ILE A 183 6.10 4.89 -6.35
C ILE A 183 7.00 4.32 -7.46
N LYS A 184 6.60 4.52 -8.73
CA LYS A 184 7.40 4.10 -9.90
C LYS A 184 8.72 4.87 -9.99
N GLN A 185 8.72 6.20 -9.81
CA GLN A 185 9.93 7.05 -9.86
C GLN A 185 10.91 6.74 -8.73
N GLU A 186 10.41 6.42 -7.55
CA GLU A 186 11.23 6.03 -6.38
C GLU A 186 11.62 4.54 -6.41
N GLU A 187 11.27 3.81 -7.49
CA GLU A 187 11.56 2.37 -7.69
C GLU A 187 11.15 1.50 -6.49
N LYS A 188 10.00 1.81 -5.89
CA LYS A 188 9.50 1.08 -4.72
C LYS A 188 8.62 -0.10 -5.11
N THR A 189 8.71 -1.15 -4.31
CA THR A 189 7.75 -2.25 -4.33
C THR A 189 6.55 -1.87 -3.49
N ALA A 190 5.32 -2.14 -3.95
CA ALA A 190 4.12 -1.73 -3.24
C ALA A 190 3.04 -2.82 -3.21
N ILE A 191 2.30 -2.87 -2.10
CA ILE A 191 1.05 -3.62 -1.97
C ILE A 191 -0.05 -2.61 -1.65
N LEU A 192 -1.02 -2.51 -2.53
CA LEU A 192 -2.22 -1.68 -2.39
C LEU A 192 -3.41 -2.54 -2.01
N VAL A 193 -4.03 -2.27 -0.89
CA VAL A 193 -5.38 -2.75 -0.57
C VAL A 193 -6.38 -1.71 -1.03
N THR A 194 -7.33 -2.12 -1.84
CA THR A 194 -8.43 -1.25 -2.30
C THR A 194 -9.70 -2.07 -2.56
N HIS A 195 -10.84 -1.41 -2.47
CA HIS A 195 -12.13 -1.93 -2.95
C HIS A 195 -12.51 -1.37 -4.34
N ASP A 196 -11.71 -0.45 -4.87
CA ASP A 196 -11.91 0.14 -6.21
C ASP A 196 -11.09 -0.62 -7.25
N LEU A 197 -11.79 -1.38 -8.11
CA LEU A 197 -11.15 -2.16 -9.17
C LEU A 197 -10.45 -1.28 -10.21
N SER A 198 -10.93 -0.04 -10.39
CA SER A 198 -10.30 0.90 -11.30
C SER A 198 -8.92 1.32 -10.81
N GLU A 199 -8.75 1.50 -9.49
CA GLU A 199 -7.44 1.72 -8.88
C GLU A 199 -6.55 0.49 -9.04
N ALA A 200 -7.06 -0.70 -8.69
CA ALA A 200 -6.32 -1.95 -8.80
C ALA A 200 -5.77 -2.18 -10.21
N VAL A 201 -6.62 -2.06 -11.24
CA VAL A 201 -6.23 -2.30 -12.64
C VAL A 201 -5.30 -1.21 -13.17
N SER A 202 -5.50 0.06 -12.79
CA SER A 202 -4.67 1.14 -13.32
C SER A 202 -3.28 1.21 -12.71
N LEU A 203 -3.11 0.82 -11.44
CA LEU A 203 -1.86 0.99 -10.69
C LEU A 203 -1.00 -0.27 -10.67
N ALA A 204 -1.62 -1.45 -10.55
CA ALA A 204 -0.90 -2.67 -10.29
C ALA A 204 -0.33 -3.32 -11.57
N ASN A 205 0.66 -4.19 -11.37
CA ASN A 205 1.10 -5.15 -12.39
C ASN A 205 0.53 -6.55 -12.12
N ARG A 206 -0.07 -6.76 -10.93
CA ARG A 206 -0.72 -8.02 -10.55
C ARG A 206 -1.81 -7.76 -9.51
N VAL A 207 -2.94 -8.42 -9.64
CA VAL A 207 -4.05 -8.35 -8.69
C VAL A 207 -4.21 -9.70 -7.98
N VAL A 208 -4.23 -9.66 -6.65
CA VAL A 208 -4.56 -10.79 -5.79
C VAL A 208 -6.01 -10.61 -5.33
N VAL A 209 -6.85 -11.56 -5.68
CA VAL A 209 -8.27 -11.56 -5.33
C VAL A 209 -8.46 -12.44 -4.09
N LEU A 210 -9.07 -11.88 -3.05
CA LEU A 210 -9.42 -12.60 -1.82
C LEU A 210 -10.91 -12.97 -1.83
N SER A 211 -11.21 -14.17 -1.36
CA SER A 211 -12.59 -14.64 -1.12
C SER A 211 -13.23 -13.95 0.09
N GLU A 212 -14.49 -14.28 0.37
CA GLU A 212 -15.14 -13.99 1.64
C GLU A 212 -14.40 -14.62 2.83
N ARG A 213 -14.77 -14.18 4.03
CA ARG A 213 -14.17 -14.60 5.29
C ARG A 213 -14.56 -16.02 5.68
N PRO A 214 -13.62 -16.89 6.11
CA PRO A 214 -12.17 -16.67 6.18
C PRO A 214 -11.53 -16.56 4.80
N ALA A 215 -10.82 -15.45 4.56
CA ALA A 215 -10.30 -15.14 3.23
C ALA A 215 -9.23 -16.15 2.80
N ARG A 216 -9.35 -16.57 1.55
CA ARG A 216 -8.35 -17.32 0.79
C ARG A 216 -8.02 -16.54 -0.48
N ILE A 217 -6.92 -16.86 -1.13
CA ILE A 217 -6.67 -16.34 -2.48
C ILE A 217 -7.55 -17.12 -3.45
N SER A 218 -8.52 -16.43 -4.08
CA SER A 218 -9.34 -17.00 -5.15
C SER A 218 -8.60 -16.99 -6.47
N ALA A 219 -7.94 -15.88 -6.80
CA ALA A 219 -7.20 -15.74 -8.04
C ALA A 219 -5.99 -14.79 -7.89
N VAL A 220 -4.99 -15.00 -8.75
CA VAL A 220 -3.86 -14.08 -8.95
C VAL A 220 -3.80 -13.75 -10.43
N ILE A 221 -4.10 -12.50 -10.77
CA ILE A 221 -4.30 -12.03 -12.14
C ILE A 221 -3.14 -11.11 -12.53
N PRO A 222 -2.25 -11.52 -13.44
CA PRO A 222 -1.22 -10.61 -13.98
C PRO A 222 -1.88 -9.58 -14.90
N LEU A 223 -1.37 -8.35 -14.85
CA LEU A 223 -1.82 -7.24 -15.67
C LEU A 223 -0.69 -6.81 -16.60
N GLU A 224 -0.88 -7.01 -17.88
CA GLU A 224 0.10 -6.67 -18.91
C GLU A 224 -0.31 -5.38 -19.63
N PHE A 225 0.37 -4.31 -19.32
CA PHE A 225 0.28 -3.02 -19.99
C PHE A 225 1.65 -2.62 -20.52
N GLU A 226 1.68 -1.77 -21.53
CA GLU A 226 2.94 -1.14 -21.93
C GLU A 226 3.53 -0.35 -20.77
N GLU A 227 4.83 -0.54 -20.52
CA GLU A 227 5.53 0.11 -19.39
C GLU A 227 5.52 1.64 -19.43
N SER A 228 5.37 2.21 -20.64
CA SER A 228 5.29 3.65 -20.88
C SER A 228 4.00 4.28 -20.37
N LEU A 229 2.92 3.49 -20.26
CA LEU A 229 1.60 4.01 -19.88
C LEU A 229 1.55 4.45 -18.42
N THR A 230 1.07 5.67 -18.21
CA THR A 230 0.69 6.18 -16.90
C THR A 230 -0.58 5.47 -16.40
N PRO A 231 -0.87 5.50 -15.10
CA PRO A 231 -2.12 4.94 -14.57
C PRO A 231 -3.37 5.53 -15.25
N PHE A 232 -3.34 6.81 -15.58
CA PHE A 232 -4.42 7.47 -16.31
C PHE A 232 -4.60 6.88 -17.73
N GLU A 233 -3.50 6.71 -18.47
CA GLU A 233 -3.53 6.15 -19.83
C GLU A 233 -3.94 4.68 -19.84
N ARG A 234 -3.56 3.90 -18.81
CA ARG A 234 -4.02 2.51 -18.66
C ARG A 234 -5.55 2.41 -18.59
N ARG A 235 -6.24 3.39 -17.98
CA ARG A 235 -7.72 3.41 -17.93
C ARG A 235 -8.36 3.56 -19.31
N ALA A 236 -7.65 4.16 -20.28
CA ALA A 236 -8.10 4.31 -21.66
C ALA A 236 -7.65 3.14 -22.57
N ALA A 237 -6.77 2.26 -22.08
CA ALA A 237 -6.26 1.13 -22.85
C ALA A 237 -7.35 0.05 -23.06
N PRO A 238 -7.39 -0.60 -24.23
CA PRO A 238 -8.40 -1.63 -24.52
C PRO A 238 -8.44 -2.75 -23.48
N GLN A 239 -7.28 -3.20 -23.01
CA GLN A 239 -7.14 -4.28 -22.02
C GLN A 239 -7.74 -3.95 -20.64
N PHE A 240 -7.89 -2.67 -20.32
CA PHE A 240 -8.40 -2.24 -19.01
C PHE A 240 -9.77 -2.84 -18.70
N LYS A 241 -10.69 -2.78 -19.67
CA LYS A 241 -12.04 -3.32 -19.53
C LYS A 241 -12.04 -4.83 -19.34
N ASP A 242 -11.16 -5.53 -20.04
CA ASP A 242 -11.07 -6.99 -19.95
C ASP A 242 -10.57 -7.42 -18.57
N TYR A 243 -9.50 -6.80 -18.07
CA TYR A 243 -9.01 -7.07 -16.72
C TYR A 243 -10.02 -6.70 -15.64
N PHE A 244 -10.68 -5.54 -15.77
CA PHE A 244 -11.74 -5.15 -14.86
C PHE A 244 -12.85 -6.20 -14.79
N ASN A 245 -13.32 -6.69 -15.94
CA ASN A 245 -14.37 -7.70 -16.01
C ASN A 245 -13.93 -9.06 -15.45
N ILE A 246 -12.67 -9.47 -15.67
CA ILE A 246 -12.11 -10.70 -15.11
C ILE A 246 -12.13 -10.62 -13.58
N ILE A 247 -11.58 -9.56 -13.01
CA ILE A 247 -11.52 -9.37 -11.55
C ILE A 247 -12.93 -9.26 -10.95
N TRP A 248 -13.83 -8.53 -11.62
CA TRP A 248 -15.23 -8.40 -11.19
C TRP A 248 -15.95 -9.76 -11.13
N LYS A 249 -15.73 -10.62 -12.12
CA LYS A 249 -16.30 -11.97 -12.12
C LYS A 249 -15.77 -12.81 -10.98
N GLU A 250 -14.45 -12.79 -10.75
CA GLU A 250 -13.85 -13.52 -9.63
C GLU A 250 -14.37 -13.08 -8.27
N LEU A 251 -14.67 -11.80 -8.08
CA LEU A 251 -15.24 -11.27 -6.84
C LEU A 251 -16.71 -11.67 -6.63
N ASN A 252 -17.44 -11.98 -7.68
CA ASN A 252 -18.87 -12.29 -7.64
C ASN A 252 -19.13 -13.77 -7.98
N HIS A 253 -18.12 -14.63 -8.05
CA HIS A 253 -18.27 -16.05 -8.34
C HIS A 253 -18.83 -16.86 -7.16
N ASP A 254 -18.90 -16.32 -5.97
CA ASP A 254 -19.44 -16.95 -4.75
C ASP A 254 -20.92 -16.62 -4.50
N GLU A 255 -21.62 -15.97 -5.46
CA GLU A 255 -23.09 -15.88 -5.54
C GLU A 255 -23.62 -16.87 -6.58
#